data_3e939743c27bb1a49c3ec857800c88bd
#
_entry.id   3e939743c27bb1a49c3ec857800c88bd
#
_cell.length_a   1.000
_cell.length_b   1.000
_cell.length_c   1.000
_cell.angle_alpha   90.00
_cell.angle_beta   90.00
_cell.angle_gamma   90.00
#
_symmetry.space_group_name_H-M   'P 1'
#
loop_
_entity.id
_entity.type
_entity.pdbx_description
1 polymer ?
#
loop_
_entity_poly.entity_id
_entity_poly.type
_entity_poly.pdbx_seq_one_letter_code
_entity_poly.pdbx_strand_id
1 'polypeptide(L)'
;MPSWLRMVLVAGVVVLVAGAGLFAYRWYVRPTTLTVAVGSLDGEATKLMSALASRLTAANAPVRLKLVETASALEAADMFSSEKTDLAVVRGDVGDLSQAQAIIVLARAVVLLVAPPASSITDIAGLKRVTVGVVGGEMNRKVVSALTEEYDLGRANVSFRNLAPAETRRALEAKEVRALLIVVPLTEKYLALLRGFFLQNPKAAPVLIPIDAAGAIAEKQRAYESFDVPKGTLRGAPPVPSDDLTTLRVSFYVVASKQLDNDQAGALAEALMKARRDLLGELPMLAQITAPSTDSDAYLPVHPGAAAFYNGTQESFLDQW
;
A
#
# COMPACT_ATOMS: atom_id res chain seq x y z
N MET A 1 70.19 7.15 9.56
CA MET A 1 69.01 7.97 9.88
C MET A 1 68.92 8.12 11.39
N PRO A 2 68.83 9.32 11.92
CA PRO A 2 68.68 9.52 13.36
C PRO A 2 67.38 8.89 13.87
N SER A 3 67.38 8.41 15.13
CA SER A 3 66.27 7.62 15.72
C SER A 3 64.94 8.40 15.78
N TRP A 4 64.98 9.72 15.97
CA TRP A 4 63.83 10.57 15.96
C TRP A 4 63.12 10.62 14.58
N LEU A 5 63.88 10.58 13.46
CA LEU A 5 63.32 10.59 12.13
C LEU A 5 62.59 9.26 11.81
N ARG A 6 63.09 8.11 12.32
CA ARG A 6 62.40 6.81 12.24
C ARG A 6 61.09 6.85 13.04
N MET A 7 61.07 7.43 14.24
CA MET A 7 59.83 7.57 15.03
C MET A 7 58.79 8.43 14.32
N VAL A 8 59.18 9.55 13.75
CA VAL A 8 58.30 10.43 12.98
C VAL A 8 57.73 9.71 11.76
N LEU A 9 58.55 8.93 11.05
CA LEU A 9 58.13 8.17 9.88
C LEU A 9 57.18 7.05 10.25
N VAL A 10 57.40 6.30 11.34
CA VAL A 10 56.50 5.29 11.86
C VAL A 10 55.20 5.88 12.32
N ALA A 11 55.24 7.01 13.06
CA ALA A 11 54.01 7.71 13.47
C ALA A 11 53.19 8.21 12.26
N GLY A 12 53.88 8.74 11.22
CA GLY A 12 53.19 9.14 9.98
C GLY A 12 52.51 7.96 9.27
N VAL A 13 53.17 6.81 9.17
CA VAL A 13 52.57 5.61 8.58
C VAL A 13 51.37 5.10 9.39
N VAL A 14 51.46 5.09 10.72
CA VAL A 14 50.35 4.69 11.61
C VAL A 14 49.15 5.63 11.42
N VAL A 15 49.35 6.93 11.35
CA VAL A 15 48.28 7.92 11.10
C VAL A 15 47.66 7.73 9.72
N LEU A 16 48.45 7.45 8.68
CA LEU A 16 47.96 7.18 7.33
C LEU A 16 47.15 5.90 7.28
N VAL A 17 47.62 4.83 7.91
CA VAL A 17 46.87 3.54 7.96
C VAL A 17 45.58 3.69 8.76
N ALA A 18 45.62 4.37 9.90
CA ALA A 18 44.42 4.65 10.70
C ALA A 18 43.42 5.55 9.93
N GLY A 19 43.95 6.59 9.22
CA GLY A 19 43.12 7.46 8.38
C GLY A 19 42.51 6.73 7.19
N ALA A 20 43.28 5.88 6.51
CA ALA A 20 42.80 5.05 5.41
C ALA A 20 41.74 4.02 5.92
N GLY A 21 41.97 3.40 7.08
CA GLY A 21 41.04 2.48 7.73
C GLY A 21 39.72 3.18 8.10
N LEU A 22 39.79 4.36 8.72
CA LEU A 22 38.63 5.18 9.04
C LEU A 22 37.86 5.63 7.79
N PHE A 23 38.57 6.00 6.73
CA PHE A 23 37.97 6.40 5.45
C PHE A 23 37.28 5.22 4.78
N ALA A 24 37.95 4.05 4.72
CA ALA A 24 37.37 2.81 4.20
C ALA A 24 36.14 2.36 5.00
N TYR A 25 36.23 2.43 6.34
CA TYR A 25 35.10 2.14 7.22
C TYR A 25 33.93 3.10 6.97
N ARG A 26 34.17 4.42 6.91
CA ARG A 26 33.13 5.40 6.59
C ARG A 26 32.55 5.25 5.20
N TRP A 27 33.33 4.79 4.24
CA TRP A 27 32.86 4.47 2.89
C TRP A 27 31.96 3.24 2.90
N TYR A 28 32.36 2.19 3.61
CA TYR A 28 31.62 0.94 3.71
C TYR A 28 30.30 1.10 4.48
N VAL A 29 30.27 1.91 5.52
CA VAL A 29 29.08 2.17 6.38
C VAL A 29 28.17 3.28 5.83
N ARG A 30 28.42 3.78 4.61
CA ARG A 30 27.53 4.79 4.03
C ARG A 30 26.13 4.20 3.78
N PRO A 31 25.07 4.87 4.29
CA PRO A 31 23.70 4.41 4.04
C PRO A 31 23.39 4.47 2.54
N THR A 32 22.84 3.41 2.02
CA THR A 32 22.30 3.37 0.65
C THR A 32 21.03 4.22 0.59
N THR A 33 20.93 5.10 -0.39
CA THR A 33 19.73 5.91 -0.62
C THR A 33 18.93 5.30 -1.75
N LEU A 34 17.71 4.84 -1.46
CA LEU A 34 16.76 4.30 -2.43
C LEU A 34 15.68 5.33 -2.73
N THR A 35 15.37 5.51 -4.00
CA THR A 35 14.26 6.34 -4.45
C THR A 35 12.95 5.56 -4.37
N VAL A 36 11.87 6.16 -3.86
CA VAL A 36 10.56 5.53 -3.76
C VAL A 36 9.48 6.41 -4.36
N ALA A 37 8.79 5.90 -5.39
CA ALA A 37 7.61 6.55 -5.94
C ALA A 37 6.41 6.33 -5.02
N VAL A 38 5.77 7.41 -4.62
CA VAL A 38 4.65 7.38 -3.66
C VAL A 38 3.55 8.30 -4.13
N GLY A 39 2.34 7.76 -4.29
CA GLY A 39 1.16 8.56 -4.60
C GLY A 39 -0.12 7.92 -4.12
N SER A 40 -1.14 8.77 -3.96
CA SER A 40 -2.50 8.42 -3.57
C SER A 40 -2.68 7.82 -2.16
N LEU A 41 -3.82 7.21 -1.88
CA LEU A 41 -4.51 7.11 -0.61
C LEU A 41 -4.78 8.51 -0.02
N ASP A 42 -5.20 9.46 -0.88
CA ASP A 42 -5.50 10.87 -0.49
C ASP A 42 -4.35 11.51 0.33
N GLY A 43 -3.10 11.30 -0.12
CA GLY A 43 -1.89 11.81 0.52
C GLY A 43 -1.44 11.07 1.78
N GLU A 44 -2.19 10.06 2.25
CA GLU A 44 -1.79 9.29 3.44
C GLU A 44 -0.56 8.41 3.18
N ALA A 45 -0.44 7.82 1.98
CA ALA A 45 0.75 7.05 1.63
C ALA A 45 2.02 7.91 1.68
N THR A 46 1.94 9.13 1.14
CA THR A 46 3.06 10.09 1.17
C THR A 46 3.42 10.48 2.61
N LYS A 47 2.42 10.80 3.45
CA LYS A 47 2.66 11.13 4.86
C LYS A 47 3.30 9.96 5.61
N LEU A 48 2.78 8.75 5.40
CA LEU A 48 3.26 7.53 6.04
C LEU A 48 4.70 7.24 5.63
N MET A 49 4.99 7.26 4.33
CA MET A 49 6.34 7.03 3.82
C MET A 49 7.32 8.13 4.22
N SER A 50 6.87 9.39 4.31
CA SER A 50 7.68 10.51 4.80
C SER A 50 8.05 10.35 6.28
N ALA A 51 7.11 9.93 7.12
CA ALA A 51 7.38 9.63 8.53
C ALA A 51 8.36 8.47 8.70
N LEU A 52 8.17 7.39 7.93
CA LEU A 52 9.10 6.25 7.91
C LEU A 52 10.50 6.69 7.45
N ALA A 53 10.62 7.43 6.34
CA ALA A 53 11.91 7.94 5.83
C ALA A 53 12.63 8.82 6.85
N SER A 54 11.89 9.72 7.52
CA SER A 54 12.44 10.58 8.58
C SER A 54 12.94 9.75 9.76
N ARG A 55 12.17 8.71 10.15
CA ARG A 55 12.57 7.82 11.26
C ARG A 55 13.81 6.99 10.91
N LEU A 56 13.90 6.46 9.67
CA LEU A 56 15.09 5.75 9.19
C LEU A 56 16.34 6.66 9.27
N THR A 57 16.19 7.92 8.86
CA THR A 57 17.27 8.90 8.91
C THR A 57 17.69 9.19 10.35
N ALA A 58 16.74 9.43 11.25
CA ALA A 58 17.01 9.70 12.66
C ALA A 58 17.64 8.50 13.40
N ALA A 59 17.28 7.29 13.00
CA ALA A 59 17.83 6.04 13.54
C ALA A 59 19.21 5.66 12.95
N ASN A 60 19.77 6.46 12.03
CA ASN A 60 20.96 6.11 11.25
C ASN A 60 20.88 4.72 10.60
N ALA A 61 19.71 4.38 10.06
CA ALA A 61 19.50 3.10 9.38
C ALA A 61 20.46 2.95 8.19
N PRO A 62 20.86 1.71 7.81
CA PRO A 62 21.75 1.46 6.69
C PRO A 62 21.11 1.83 5.34
N VAL A 63 19.79 1.98 5.31
CA VAL A 63 19.01 2.40 4.14
C VAL A 63 18.31 3.73 4.42
N ARG A 64 18.31 4.61 3.45
CA ARG A 64 17.55 5.88 3.46
C ARG A 64 16.58 5.90 2.30
N LEU A 65 15.45 6.59 2.49
CA LEU A 65 14.43 6.72 1.46
C LEU A 65 14.38 8.16 0.95
N LYS A 66 14.41 8.33 -0.37
CA LYS A 66 14.14 9.59 -1.05
C LYS A 66 12.80 9.47 -1.76
N LEU A 67 11.80 10.19 -1.27
CA LEU A 67 10.45 10.15 -1.84
C LEU A 67 10.39 10.91 -3.16
N VAL A 68 9.68 10.32 -4.12
CA VAL A 68 9.26 10.93 -5.38
C VAL A 68 7.74 10.91 -5.38
N GLU A 69 7.13 12.07 -5.23
CA GLU A 69 5.68 12.19 -5.16
C GLU A 69 5.05 12.02 -6.54
N THR A 70 3.98 11.24 -6.61
CA THR A 70 3.18 11.00 -7.81
C THR A 70 1.70 11.28 -7.53
N ALA A 71 0.92 11.54 -8.58
CA ALA A 71 -0.50 11.85 -8.42
C ALA A 71 -1.33 10.62 -7.99
N SER A 72 -0.86 9.40 -8.29
CA SER A 72 -1.58 8.15 -8.02
C SER A 72 -0.64 6.97 -7.85
N ALA A 73 -1.16 5.87 -7.27
CA ALA A 73 -0.42 4.61 -7.24
C ALA A 73 -0.23 3.99 -8.64
N LEU A 74 -1.05 4.35 -9.62
CA LEU A 74 -0.83 3.95 -11.02
C LEU A 74 0.43 4.63 -11.58
N GLU A 75 0.55 5.93 -11.41
CA GLU A 75 1.75 6.67 -11.83
C GLU A 75 3.01 6.19 -11.08
N ALA A 76 2.87 5.86 -9.78
CA ALA A 76 3.97 5.26 -9.02
C ALA A 76 4.40 3.91 -9.61
N ALA A 77 3.45 3.06 -10.00
CA ALA A 77 3.74 1.79 -10.68
C ALA A 77 4.39 2.00 -12.05
N ASP A 78 3.96 3.00 -12.82
CA ASP A 78 4.54 3.34 -14.14
C ASP A 78 5.98 3.87 -14.00
N MET A 79 6.24 4.69 -12.98
CA MET A 79 7.61 5.14 -12.69
C MET A 79 8.53 3.98 -12.31
N PHE A 80 8.02 3.05 -11.51
CA PHE A 80 8.74 1.87 -11.08
C PHE A 80 9.02 0.93 -12.27
N SER A 81 8.01 0.59 -13.06
CA SER A 81 8.16 -0.30 -14.23
C SER A 81 9.07 0.29 -15.31
N SER A 82 9.20 1.63 -15.36
CA SER A 82 10.13 2.35 -16.23
C SER A 82 11.52 2.56 -15.61
N GLU A 83 11.83 1.88 -14.50
CA GLU A 83 13.12 1.95 -13.77
C GLU A 83 13.55 3.37 -13.36
N LYS A 84 12.58 4.29 -13.18
CA LYS A 84 12.84 5.66 -12.73
C LYS A 84 12.99 5.78 -11.21
N THR A 85 12.54 4.76 -10.49
CA THR A 85 12.65 4.65 -9.03
C THR A 85 13.00 3.22 -8.62
N ASP A 86 13.75 3.07 -7.54
CA ASP A 86 14.18 1.78 -7.01
C ASP A 86 13.02 1.01 -6.34
N LEU A 87 12.10 1.78 -5.75
CA LEU A 87 10.94 1.32 -5.00
C LEU A 87 9.69 2.05 -5.46
N ALA A 88 8.53 1.46 -5.20
CA ALA A 88 7.25 2.16 -5.33
C ALA A 88 6.23 1.70 -4.28
N VAL A 89 5.30 2.60 -3.95
CA VAL A 89 4.06 2.25 -3.26
C VAL A 89 2.99 1.98 -4.31
N VAL A 90 2.58 0.72 -4.42
CA VAL A 90 1.65 0.26 -5.46
C VAL A 90 0.48 -0.50 -4.85
N ARG A 91 -0.67 -0.48 -5.53
CA ARG A 91 -1.79 -1.38 -5.23
C ARG A 91 -1.65 -2.64 -6.09
N GLY A 92 -1.85 -3.81 -5.51
CA GLY A 92 -1.55 -5.09 -6.15
C GLY A 92 -2.25 -5.31 -7.49
N ASP A 93 -3.41 -4.69 -7.72
CA ASP A 93 -4.16 -4.80 -8.97
C ASP A 93 -3.84 -3.68 -10.00
N VAL A 94 -2.86 -2.79 -9.75
CA VAL A 94 -2.61 -1.61 -10.58
C VAL A 94 -1.22 -1.65 -11.19
N GLY A 95 -1.10 -1.27 -12.47
CA GLY A 95 0.17 -1.18 -13.20
C GLY A 95 0.74 -2.53 -13.63
N ASP A 96 1.98 -2.49 -14.14
CA ASP A 96 2.79 -3.67 -14.43
C ASP A 96 3.72 -3.96 -13.24
N LEU A 97 3.45 -5.06 -12.56
CA LEU A 97 4.20 -5.52 -11.40
C LEU A 97 5.06 -6.76 -11.69
N SER A 98 5.30 -7.08 -12.96
CA SER A 98 6.03 -8.29 -13.38
C SER A 98 7.47 -8.35 -12.86
N GLN A 99 8.09 -7.19 -12.63
CA GLN A 99 9.44 -7.06 -12.06
C GLN A 99 9.43 -6.68 -10.56
N ALA A 100 8.25 -6.56 -9.96
CA ALA A 100 8.08 -6.16 -8.58
C ALA A 100 8.18 -7.34 -7.62
N GLN A 101 8.80 -7.12 -6.47
CA GLN A 101 8.80 -8.00 -5.33
C GLN A 101 8.45 -7.21 -4.07
N ALA A 102 7.61 -7.78 -3.22
CA ALA A 102 7.11 -7.10 -2.04
C ALA A 102 8.18 -6.97 -0.95
N ILE A 103 8.30 -5.79 -0.35
CA ILE A 103 9.10 -5.56 0.86
C ILE A 103 8.18 -5.58 2.09
N ILE A 104 7.09 -4.81 2.08
CA ILE A 104 6.07 -4.78 3.13
C ILE A 104 4.68 -4.64 2.50
N VAL A 105 3.65 -5.09 3.20
CA VAL A 105 2.27 -4.67 2.97
C VAL A 105 2.06 -3.37 3.74
N LEU A 106 1.77 -2.29 3.03
CA LEU A 106 1.61 -0.95 3.61
C LEU A 106 0.22 -0.77 4.22
N ALA A 107 -0.81 -1.20 3.50
CA ALA A 107 -2.21 -1.12 3.90
C ALA A 107 -3.05 -2.13 3.13
N ARG A 108 -4.24 -2.43 3.65
CA ARG A 108 -5.27 -3.19 2.95
C ARG A 108 -6.50 -2.32 2.73
N ALA A 109 -7.01 -2.32 1.51
CA ALA A 109 -8.22 -1.61 1.14
C ALA A 109 -9.32 -2.59 0.76
N VAL A 110 -10.55 -2.24 1.06
CA VAL A 110 -11.74 -3.04 0.70
C VAL A 110 -12.51 -2.35 -0.41
N VAL A 111 -13.10 -3.15 -1.26
CA VAL A 111 -14.03 -2.68 -2.31
C VAL A 111 -15.41 -2.56 -1.68
N LEU A 112 -15.94 -1.35 -1.61
CA LEU A 112 -17.27 -1.08 -1.10
C LEU A 112 -18.19 -0.66 -2.24
N LEU A 113 -19.29 -1.40 -2.43
CA LEU A 113 -20.43 -0.97 -3.21
C LEU A 113 -21.48 -0.40 -2.27
N VAL A 114 -21.86 0.85 -2.48
CA VAL A 114 -22.70 1.60 -1.53
C VAL A 114 -23.81 2.32 -2.25
N ALA A 115 -25.05 2.10 -1.82
CA ALA A 115 -26.22 2.84 -2.29
C ALA A 115 -26.68 3.89 -1.26
N PRO A 116 -27.38 4.93 -1.69
CA PRO A 116 -27.94 5.93 -0.78
C PRO A 116 -28.86 5.32 0.28
N PRO A 117 -29.06 6.00 1.41
CA PRO A 117 -30.03 5.60 2.41
C PRO A 117 -31.41 5.35 1.84
N ALA A 118 -32.08 4.33 2.34
CA ALA A 118 -33.41 3.87 1.87
C ALA A 118 -33.47 3.47 0.38
N SER A 119 -32.32 3.18 -0.23
CA SER A 119 -32.27 2.62 -1.58
C SER A 119 -32.89 1.22 -1.61
N SER A 120 -33.58 0.90 -2.72
CA SER A 120 -34.03 -0.45 -3.03
C SER A 120 -32.91 -1.35 -3.59
N ILE A 121 -31.71 -0.80 -3.81
CA ILE A 121 -30.55 -1.53 -4.31
C ILE A 121 -29.85 -2.14 -3.08
N THR A 122 -30.07 -3.41 -2.83
CA THR A 122 -29.51 -4.15 -1.68
C THR A 122 -28.52 -5.23 -2.07
N ASP A 123 -28.47 -5.57 -3.35
CA ASP A 123 -27.63 -6.60 -3.97
C ASP A 123 -27.14 -6.15 -5.36
N ILE A 124 -26.27 -6.92 -5.97
CA ILE A 124 -25.73 -6.63 -7.31
C ILE A 124 -26.79 -6.74 -8.40
N ALA A 125 -27.78 -7.62 -8.24
CA ALA A 125 -28.89 -7.74 -9.20
C ALA A 125 -29.73 -6.45 -9.27
N GLY A 126 -29.84 -5.73 -8.16
CA GLY A 126 -30.50 -4.42 -8.06
C GLY A 126 -29.78 -3.31 -8.83
N LEU A 127 -28.54 -3.51 -9.28
CA LEU A 127 -27.78 -2.54 -10.10
C LEU A 127 -28.24 -2.50 -11.58
N LYS A 128 -29.17 -3.38 -11.99
CA LYS A 128 -29.68 -3.43 -13.35
C LYS A 128 -30.16 -2.05 -13.82
N ARG A 129 -29.62 -1.59 -14.97
CA ARG A 129 -29.89 -0.26 -15.56
C ARG A 129 -29.53 0.91 -14.63
N VAL A 130 -28.56 0.72 -13.76
CA VAL A 130 -28.07 1.75 -12.84
C VAL A 130 -26.74 2.29 -13.30
N THR A 131 -26.51 3.59 -13.12
CA THR A 131 -25.19 4.20 -13.23
C THR A 131 -24.52 4.16 -11.86
N VAL A 132 -23.38 3.49 -11.79
CA VAL A 132 -22.52 3.39 -10.59
C VAL A 132 -21.41 4.43 -10.70
N GLY A 133 -21.28 5.28 -9.70
CA GLY A 133 -20.16 6.22 -9.58
C GLY A 133 -18.90 5.49 -9.08
N VAL A 134 -17.80 5.61 -9.77
CA VAL A 134 -16.50 5.03 -9.39
C VAL A 134 -15.63 6.13 -8.80
N VAL A 135 -15.47 6.12 -7.47
CA VAL A 135 -14.64 7.10 -6.77
C VAL A 135 -13.18 6.64 -6.84
N GLY A 136 -12.29 7.50 -7.37
CA GLY A 136 -10.89 7.15 -7.61
C GLY A 136 -10.56 6.76 -9.06
N GLY A 137 -11.56 6.82 -9.96
CA GLY A 137 -11.38 6.80 -11.42
C GLY A 137 -10.63 5.58 -11.94
N GLU A 138 -9.66 5.82 -12.83
CA GLU A 138 -8.90 4.79 -13.55
C GLU A 138 -8.18 3.79 -12.65
N MET A 139 -7.85 4.16 -11.43
CA MET A 139 -7.28 3.22 -10.46
C MET A 139 -8.19 2.02 -10.17
N ASN A 140 -9.51 2.19 -10.30
CA ASN A 140 -10.48 1.15 -10.00
C ASN A 140 -10.97 0.41 -11.25
N ARG A 141 -10.34 0.64 -12.42
CA ARG A 141 -10.74 0.01 -13.69
C ARG A 141 -10.71 -1.52 -13.61
N LYS A 142 -9.67 -2.11 -13.01
CA LYS A 142 -9.59 -3.58 -12.88
C LYS A 142 -10.66 -4.15 -11.95
N VAL A 143 -11.00 -3.45 -10.87
CA VAL A 143 -12.12 -3.84 -9.99
C VAL A 143 -13.44 -3.81 -10.76
N VAL A 144 -13.69 -2.72 -11.50
CA VAL A 144 -14.89 -2.59 -12.35
C VAL A 144 -14.96 -3.72 -13.39
N SER A 145 -13.83 -4.03 -14.04
CA SER A 145 -13.75 -5.12 -15.03
C SER A 145 -14.06 -6.48 -14.38
N ALA A 146 -13.47 -6.77 -13.21
CA ALA A 146 -13.69 -8.01 -12.48
C ALA A 146 -15.16 -8.21 -12.10
N LEU A 147 -15.80 -7.15 -11.57
CA LEU A 147 -17.24 -7.19 -11.24
C LEU A 147 -18.11 -7.30 -12.49
N THR A 148 -17.75 -6.59 -13.56
CA THR A 148 -18.49 -6.62 -14.82
C THR A 148 -18.48 -8.02 -15.45
N GLU A 149 -17.34 -8.68 -15.41
CA GLU A 149 -17.16 -10.02 -15.94
C GLU A 149 -17.91 -11.07 -15.08
N GLU A 150 -17.73 -11.01 -13.77
CA GLU A 150 -18.29 -12.00 -12.87
C GLU A 150 -19.82 -11.97 -12.83
N TYR A 151 -20.41 -10.77 -12.85
CA TYR A 151 -21.87 -10.59 -12.72
C TYR A 151 -22.56 -10.23 -14.04
N ASP A 152 -21.87 -10.32 -15.18
CA ASP A 152 -22.41 -9.96 -16.51
C ASP A 152 -23.11 -8.58 -16.51
N LEU A 153 -22.46 -7.59 -15.86
CA LEU A 153 -23.05 -6.28 -15.65
C LEU A 153 -23.28 -5.52 -16.97
N GLY A 154 -22.53 -5.85 -18.01
CA GLY A 154 -22.76 -5.34 -19.37
C GLY A 154 -24.14 -5.70 -19.90
N ARG A 155 -24.55 -6.98 -19.77
CA ARG A 155 -25.89 -7.45 -20.17
C ARG A 155 -26.98 -6.86 -19.26
N ALA A 156 -26.66 -6.61 -18.01
CA ALA A 156 -27.58 -5.95 -17.07
C ALA A 156 -27.73 -4.44 -17.37
N ASN A 157 -27.01 -3.88 -18.36
CA ASN A 157 -26.97 -2.45 -18.69
C ASN A 157 -26.57 -1.58 -17.50
N VAL A 158 -25.61 -2.06 -16.70
CA VAL A 158 -24.96 -1.25 -15.66
C VAL A 158 -23.91 -0.36 -16.32
N SER A 159 -23.92 0.91 -16.04
CA SER A 159 -22.91 1.85 -16.52
C SER A 159 -22.05 2.34 -15.35
N PHE A 160 -20.78 2.63 -15.63
CA PHE A 160 -19.83 3.14 -14.66
C PHE A 160 -19.38 4.54 -15.06
N ARG A 161 -19.36 5.45 -14.08
CA ARG A 161 -18.92 6.83 -14.27
C ARG A 161 -17.85 7.17 -13.27
N ASN A 162 -16.67 7.57 -13.74
CA ASN A 162 -15.60 8.03 -12.86
C ASN A 162 -15.99 9.36 -12.18
N LEU A 163 -15.77 9.45 -10.90
CA LEU A 163 -16.07 10.61 -10.07
C LEU A 163 -14.86 11.02 -9.23
N ALA A 164 -14.59 12.31 -9.18
CA ALA A 164 -13.72 12.85 -8.15
C ALA A 164 -14.43 12.84 -6.79
N PRO A 165 -13.72 12.66 -5.67
CA PRO A 165 -14.33 12.69 -4.33
C PRO A 165 -15.18 13.94 -4.08
N ALA A 166 -14.74 15.11 -4.54
CA ALA A 166 -15.45 16.38 -4.40
C ALA A 166 -16.81 16.43 -5.14
N GLU A 167 -16.94 15.67 -6.25
CA GLU A 167 -18.15 15.66 -7.09
C GLU A 167 -19.16 14.60 -6.64
N THR A 168 -18.70 13.62 -5.85
CA THR A 168 -19.46 12.40 -5.53
C THR A 168 -20.81 12.71 -4.89
N ARG A 169 -20.84 13.61 -3.89
CA ARG A 169 -22.08 13.98 -3.22
C ARG A 169 -23.08 14.63 -4.19
N ARG A 170 -22.64 15.60 -5.00
CA ARG A 170 -23.49 16.27 -6.00
C ARG A 170 -24.07 15.28 -7.00
N ALA A 171 -23.26 14.34 -7.49
CA ALA A 171 -23.71 13.34 -8.45
C ALA A 171 -24.77 12.39 -7.86
N LEU A 172 -24.68 12.06 -6.56
CA LEU A 172 -25.70 11.30 -5.84
C LEU A 172 -26.99 12.13 -5.66
N GLU A 173 -26.87 13.37 -5.25
CA GLU A 173 -28.01 14.29 -5.04
C GLU A 173 -28.79 14.55 -6.33
N ALA A 174 -28.05 14.75 -7.43
CA ALA A 174 -28.63 14.93 -8.77
C ALA A 174 -29.15 13.61 -9.38
N LYS A 175 -28.97 12.45 -8.69
CA LYS A 175 -29.32 11.11 -9.16
C LYS A 175 -28.63 10.73 -10.49
N GLU A 176 -27.50 11.38 -10.80
CA GLU A 176 -26.65 11.03 -11.95
C GLU A 176 -26.01 9.66 -11.75
N VAL A 177 -25.75 9.30 -10.48
CA VAL A 177 -25.37 7.96 -10.06
C VAL A 177 -26.28 7.51 -8.91
N ARG A 178 -26.54 6.20 -8.82
CA ARG A 178 -27.44 5.62 -7.82
C ARG A 178 -26.77 4.64 -6.87
N ALA A 179 -25.52 4.33 -7.12
CA ALA A 179 -24.62 3.59 -6.25
C ALA A 179 -23.21 4.10 -6.44
N LEU A 180 -22.33 3.83 -5.48
CA LEU A 180 -20.90 4.16 -5.54
C LEU A 180 -20.08 2.89 -5.42
N LEU A 181 -18.99 2.82 -6.17
CA LEU A 181 -17.89 1.91 -5.97
C LEU A 181 -16.69 2.72 -5.43
N ILE A 182 -16.16 2.32 -4.28
CA ILE A 182 -15.00 2.95 -3.66
C ILE A 182 -14.06 1.87 -3.12
N VAL A 183 -12.76 2.08 -3.23
CA VAL A 183 -11.73 1.18 -2.70
C VAL A 183 -10.90 1.92 -1.67
N VAL A 184 -11.10 1.61 -0.40
CA VAL A 184 -10.51 2.35 0.72
C VAL A 184 -10.13 1.44 1.89
N PRO A 185 -9.12 1.79 2.68
CA PRO A 185 -8.87 1.16 3.97
C PRO A 185 -10.03 1.38 4.94
N LEU A 186 -10.31 0.38 5.80
CA LEU A 186 -11.32 0.50 6.86
C LEU A 186 -10.75 1.26 8.07
N THR A 187 -10.44 2.53 7.87
CA THR A 187 -10.03 3.43 8.96
C THR A 187 -11.06 4.54 9.13
N GLU A 188 -11.10 5.13 10.34
CA GLU A 188 -12.10 6.15 10.66
C GLU A 188 -12.09 7.32 9.66
N LYS A 189 -10.91 7.72 9.17
CA LYS A 189 -10.79 8.77 8.14
C LYS A 189 -11.62 8.46 6.90
N TYR A 190 -11.47 7.25 6.33
CA TYR A 190 -12.17 6.87 5.10
C TYR A 190 -13.63 6.51 5.35
N LEU A 191 -13.93 5.93 6.52
CA LEU A 191 -15.33 5.70 6.94
C LEU A 191 -16.08 7.03 7.15
N ALA A 192 -15.41 8.04 7.70
CA ALA A 192 -15.99 9.39 7.82
C ALA A 192 -16.21 10.04 6.44
N LEU A 193 -15.26 9.88 5.51
CA LEU A 193 -15.41 10.31 4.12
C LEU A 193 -16.64 9.66 3.47
N LEU A 194 -16.76 8.35 3.60
CA LEU A 194 -17.89 7.59 3.07
C LEU A 194 -19.22 8.07 3.66
N ARG A 195 -19.29 8.23 4.98
CA ARG A 195 -20.48 8.82 5.64
C ARG A 195 -20.77 10.23 5.11
N GLY A 196 -19.74 11.01 4.83
CA GLY A 196 -19.83 12.38 4.30
C GLY A 196 -20.51 12.49 2.94
N PHE A 197 -20.46 11.45 2.11
CA PHE A 197 -21.20 11.44 0.84
C PHE A 197 -22.71 11.38 1.01
N PHE A 198 -23.22 10.94 2.18
CA PHE A 198 -24.63 10.71 2.48
C PHE A 198 -25.19 11.61 3.59
N LEU A 199 -24.60 12.79 3.82
CA LEU A 199 -24.95 13.68 4.94
C LEU A 199 -26.36 14.29 4.91
N GLN A 200 -27.10 14.19 3.80
CA GLN A 200 -28.47 14.75 3.73
C GLN A 200 -29.45 14.13 4.75
N ASN A 201 -29.21 12.92 5.19
CA ASN A 201 -29.96 12.29 6.26
C ASN A 201 -29.03 11.58 7.24
N PRO A 202 -28.48 12.29 8.25
CA PRO A 202 -27.53 11.71 9.20
C PRO A 202 -28.08 10.52 10.02
N LYS A 203 -29.41 10.39 10.09
CA LYS A 203 -30.07 9.28 10.77
C LYS A 203 -30.23 8.04 9.89
N ALA A 204 -30.23 8.20 8.57
CA ALA A 204 -30.36 7.11 7.63
C ALA A 204 -28.96 6.65 7.17
N ALA A 205 -28.66 5.38 7.37
CA ALA A 205 -27.39 4.79 6.93
C ALA A 205 -27.43 4.46 5.46
N PRO A 206 -26.30 4.56 4.74
CA PRO A 206 -26.19 4.02 3.39
C PRO A 206 -26.35 2.50 3.41
N VAL A 207 -26.75 1.95 2.27
CA VAL A 207 -26.89 0.51 2.07
C VAL A 207 -25.57 0.00 1.49
N LEU A 208 -24.91 -0.89 2.21
CA LEU A 208 -23.75 -1.61 1.69
C LEU A 208 -24.24 -2.83 0.89
N ILE A 209 -23.70 -2.99 -0.32
CA ILE A 209 -24.09 -4.05 -1.26
C ILE A 209 -23.00 -5.13 -1.20
N PRO A 210 -23.33 -6.38 -0.86
CA PRO A 210 -22.36 -7.47 -0.81
C PRO A 210 -21.85 -7.83 -2.21
N ILE A 211 -20.62 -8.33 -2.25
CA ILE A 211 -19.99 -8.94 -3.44
C ILE A 211 -19.91 -10.44 -3.15
N ASP A 212 -21.03 -11.15 -3.26
CA ASP A 212 -21.15 -12.55 -2.85
C ASP A 212 -20.17 -13.47 -3.59
N ALA A 213 -19.84 -13.16 -4.85
CA ALA A 213 -18.87 -13.91 -5.64
C ALA A 213 -17.41 -13.49 -5.38
N ALA A 214 -17.12 -12.78 -4.27
CA ALA A 214 -15.76 -12.31 -3.99
C ALA A 214 -14.73 -13.45 -3.97
N GLY A 215 -15.10 -14.64 -3.44
CA GLY A 215 -14.24 -15.82 -3.49
C GLY A 215 -13.92 -16.26 -4.92
N ALA A 216 -14.93 -16.33 -5.80
CA ALA A 216 -14.75 -16.72 -7.19
C ALA A 216 -13.90 -15.70 -7.97
N ILE A 217 -14.07 -14.40 -7.69
CA ILE A 217 -13.24 -13.35 -8.28
C ILE A 217 -11.78 -13.48 -7.81
N ALA A 218 -11.57 -13.72 -6.52
CA ALA A 218 -10.24 -13.88 -5.93
C ALA A 218 -9.48 -15.08 -6.52
N GLU A 219 -10.16 -16.19 -6.78
CA GLU A 219 -9.56 -17.36 -7.46
C GLU A 219 -9.12 -17.04 -8.90
N LYS A 220 -9.91 -16.26 -9.64
CA LYS A 220 -9.59 -15.86 -11.01
C LYS A 220 -8.55 -14.74 -11.08
N GLN A 221 -8.56 -13.84 -10.13
CA GLN A 221 -7.73 -12.63 -10.08
C GLN A 221 -7.05 -12.51 -8.71
N ARG A 222 -5.91 -13.15 -8.57
CA ARG A 222 -5.16 -13.32 -7.32
C ARG A 222 -4.66 -12.02 -6.66
N ALA A 223 -4.83 -10.87 -7.33
CA ALA A 223 -4.60 -9.56 -6.74
C ALA A 223 -5.64 -9.20 -5.66
N TYR A 224 -6.79 -9.88 -5.68
CA TYR A 224 -7.88 -9.71 -4.72
C TYR A 224 -7.95 -10.87 -3.74
N GLU A 225 -8.51 -10.59 -2.58
CA GLU A 225 -8.87 -11.55 -1.55
C GLU A 225 -10.34 -11.39 -1.23
N SER A 226 -11.05 -12.50 -0.95
CA SER A 226 -12.38 -12.43 -0.32
C SER A 226 -12.22 -11.96 1.12
N PHE A 227 -13.07 -11.04 1.53
CA PHE A 227 -13.01 -10.45 2.86
C PHE A 227 -14.40 -10.11 3.37
N ASP A 228 -14.64 -10.39 4.65
CA ASP A 228 -15.89 -10.03 5.32
C ASP A 228 -15.70 -8.73 6.11
N VAL A 229 -16.42 -7.67 5.70
CA VAL A 229 -16.51 -6.42 6.45
C VAL A 229 -17.33 -6.68 7.71
N PRO A 230 -16.77 -6.49 8.91
CA PRO A 230 -17.48 -6.83 10.14
C PRO A 230 -18.76 -6.01 10.33
N LYS A 231 -19.77 -6.62 10.93
CA LYS A 231 -20.99 -5.96 11.41
C LYS A 231 -20.66 -4.69 12.16
N GLY A 232 -21.38 -3.62 11.83
CA GLY A 232 -21.23 -2.36 12.54
C GLY A 232 -20.03 -1.50 12.15
N THR A 233 -19.21 -1.93 11.15
CA THR A 233 -18.00 -1.20 10.73
C THR A 233 -18.26 0.27 10.40
N LEU A 234 -19.36 0.59 9.71
CA LEU A 234 -19.69 1.97 9.32
C LEU A 234 -20.42 2.72 10.44
N ARG A 235 -21.22 2.01 11.23
CA ARG A 235 -21.97 2.54 12.38
C ARG A 235 -22.34 1.40 13.34
N GLY A 236 -22.14 1.61 14.64
CA GLY A 236 -22.38 0.59 15.65
C GLY A 236 -23.86 0.46 16.09
N ALA A 237 -24.64 1.56 16.08
CA ALA A 237 -26.02 1.56 16.57
C ALA A 237 -26.95 2.47 15.75
N PRO A 238 -27.98 1.93 15.05
CA PRO A 238 -28.09 0.53 14.66
C PRO A 238 -26.89 0.12 13.79
N PRO A 239 -26.46 -1.16 13.82
CA PRO A 239 -25.25 -1.57 13.15
C PRO A 239 -25.36 -1.47 11.62
N VAL A 240 -24.29 -1.01 10.99
CA VAL A 240 -24.15 -0.93 9.53
C VAL A 240 -22.74 -1.43 9.15
N PRO A 241 -22.62 -2.50 8.38
CA PRO A 241 -23.71 -3.41 7.98
C PRO A 241 -24.38 -4.08 9.18
N SER A 242 -25.60 -4.63 9.00
CA SER A 242 -26.36 -5.35 10.04
C SER A 242 -25.74 -6.69 10.43
N ASP A 243 -25.02 -7.28 9.50
CA ASP A 243 -24.30 -8.55 9.61
C ASP A 243 -22.97 -8.40 8.88
N ASP A 244 -22.07 -9.37 9.02
CA ASP A 244 -20.81 -9.39 8.26
C ASP A 244 -21.13 -9.39 6.75
N LEU A 245 -20.37 -8.60 5.99
CA LEU A 245 -20.66 -8.35 4.57
C LEU A 245 -19.47 -8.78 3.72
N THR A 246 -19.67 -9.79 2.89
CA THR A 246 -18.65 -10.30 1.98
C THR A 246 -18.34 -9.29 0.87
N THR A 247 -17.05 -9.06 0.64
CA THR A 247 -16.53 -8.15 -0.39
C THR A 247 -15.12 -8.54 -0.82
N LEU A 248 -14.53 -7.75 -1.73
CA LEU A 248 -13.14 -7.88 -2.14
C LEU A 248 -12.22 -6.99 -1.31
N ARG A 249 -11.02 -7.51 -1.05
CA ARG A 249 -9.91 -6.77 -0.46
C ARG A 249 -8.71 -6.79 -1.40
N VAL A 250 -7.96 -5.69 -1.43
CA VAL A 250 -6.72 -5.54 -2.18
C VAL A 250 -5.67 -4.89 -1.31
N SER A 251 -4.41 -5.31 -1.47
CA SER A 251 -3.29 -4.83 -0.67
C SER A 251 -2.49 -3.75 -1.39
N PHE A 252 -2.01 -2.77 -0.64
CA PHE A 252 -0.97 -1.84 -1.04
C PHE A 252 0.37 -2.34 -0.53
N TYR A 253 1.37 -2.29 -1.37
CA TYR A 253 2.72 -2.77 -1.07
C TYR A 253 3.75 -1.67 -1.25
N VAL A 254 4.81 -1.72 -0.47
CA VAL A 254 6.09 -1.18 -0.90
C VAL A 254 6.79 -2.30 -1.65
N VAL A 255 7.10 -2.05 -2.91
CA VAL A 255 7.77 -3.01 -3.79
C VAL A 255 9.17 -2.55 -4.15
N ALA A 256 10.04 -3.50 -4.42
CA ALA A 256 11.37 -3.32 -4.96
C ALA A 256 11.53 -4.07 -6.27
N SER A 257 12.50 -3.66 -7.10
CA SER A 257 12.91 -4.43 -8.27
C SER A 257 13.51 -5.78 -7.85
N LYS A 258 13.28 -6.82 -8.63
CA LYS A 258 13.96 -8.13 -8.50
C LYS A 258 15.48 -8.03 -8.52
N GLN A 259 16.02 -6.92 -9.04
CA GLN A 259 17.46 -6.67 -9.16
C GLN A 259 18.04 -5.97 -7.92
N LEU A 260 17.19 -5.51 -6.97
CA LEU A 260 17.67 -4.93 -5.72
C LEU A 260 18.47 -6.00 -4.96
N ASP A 261 19.59 -5.57 -4.41
CA ASP A 261 20.46 -6.46 -3.61
C ASP A 261 19.72 -7.03 -2.40
N ASN A 262 19.96 -8.32 -2.08
CA ASN A 262 19.26 -9.02 -1.01
C ASN A 262 19.53 -8.40 0.37
N ASP A 263 20.77 -7.97 0.63
CA ASP A 263 21.13 -7.37 1.92
C ASP A 263 20.45 -6.02 2.08
N GLN A 264 20.38 -5.24 1.01
CA GLN A 264 19.68 -3.94 1.01
C GLN A 264 18.17 -4.13 1.21
N ALA A 265 17.55 -5.11 0.55
CA ALA A 265 16.14 -5.41 0.70
C ALA A 265 15.79 -5.92 2.11
N GLY A 266 16.65 -6.78 2.67
CA GLY A 266 16.52 -7.27 4.04
C GLY A 266 16.67 -6.14 5.06
N ALA A 267 17.72 -5.34 4.93
CA ALA A 267 17.94 -4.17 5.79
C ALA A 267 16.80 -3.14 5.70
N LEU A 268 16.23 -2.94 4.49
CA LEU A 268 15.07 -2.08 4.29
C LEU A 268 13.83 -2.63 5.02
N ALA A 269 13.54 -3.93 4.87
CA ALA A 269 12.40 -4.57 5.54
C ALA A 269 12.51 -4.45 7.06
N GLU A 270 13.69 -4.77 7.63
CA GLU A 270 13.97 -4.63 9.06
C GLU A 270 13.79 -3.18 9.53
N ALA A 271 14.39 -2.22 8.83
CA ALA A 271 14.35 -0.81 9.19
C ALA A 271 12.91 -0.26 9.16
N LEU A 272 12.11 -0.62 8.13
CA LEU A 272 10.70 -0.23 8.03
C LEU A 272 9.86 -0.84 9.15
N MET A 273 10.05 -2.12 9.47
CA MET A 273 9.32 -2.78 10.55
C MET A 273 9.70 -2.25 11.93
N LYS A 274 10.94 -1.83 12.12
CA LYS A 274 11.39 -1.14 13.34
C LYS A 274 10.79 0.25 13.44
N ALA A 275 10.88 1.06 12.37
CA ALA A 275 10.29 2.39 12.31
C ALA A 275 8.78 2.37 12.55
N ARG A 276 8.07 1.36 11.99
CA ARG A 276 6.65 1.12 12.27
C ARG A 276 6.40 1.00 13.78
N ARG A 277 7.16 0.16 14.49
CA ARG A 277 6.98 -0.04 15.94
C ARG A 277 7.18 1.25 16.72
N ASP A 278 8.19 2.03 16.34
CA ASP A 278 8.54 3.27 17.02
C ASP A 278 7.47 4.37 16.85
N LEU A 279 6.77 4.38 15.72
CA LEU A 279 5.80 5.42 15.33
C LEU A 279 4.33 5.02 15.52
N LEU A 280 4.03 3.80 16.01
CA LEU A 280 2.65 3.30 16.17
C LEU A 280 1.74 4.23 16.97
N GLY A 281 2.28 4.92 17.98
CA GLY A 281 1.52 5.87 18.80
C GLY A 281 1.22 7.20 18.11
N GLU A 282 1.95 7.54 17.04
CA GLU A 282 1.82 8.83 16.36
C GLU A 282 0.91 8.75 15.13
N LEU A 283 0.97 7.61 14.42
CA LEU A 283 0.25 7.40 13.15
C LEU A 283 -0.53 6.08 13.17
N PRO A 284 -1.85 6.08 13.41
CA PRO A 284 -2.66 4.86 13.48
C PRO A 284 -2.60 3.98 12.22
N MET A 285 -2.39 4.58 11.04
CA MET A 285 -2.22 3.84 9.77
C MET A 285 -1.03 2.86 9.80
N LEU A 286 -0.01 3.13 10.61
CA LEU A 286 1.15 2.23 10.77
C LEU A 286 0.77 0.86 11.35
N ALA A 287 -0.36 0.77 12.06
CA ALA A 287 -0.87 -0.50 12.55
C ALA A 287 -1.25 -1.47 11.41
N GLN A 288 -1.56 -0.96 10.22
CA GLN A 288 -1.90 -1.76 9.04
C GLN A 288 -0.68 -2.37 8.34
N ILE A 289 0.53 -1.82 8.58
CA ILE A 289 1.75 -2.35 7.99
C ILE A 289 2.01 -3.76 8.55
N THR A 290 2.18 -4.71 7.65
CA THR A 290 2.48 -6.11 7.98
C THR A 290 3.55 -6.68 7.06
N ALA A 291 4.14 -7.80 7.46
CA ALA A 291 4.93 -8.62 6.55
C ALA A 291 4.04 -9.10 5.38
N PRO A 292 4.54 -9.13 4.15
CA PRO A 292 3.87 -9.84 3.06
C PRO A 292 3.92 -11.35 3.32
N SER A 293 3.02 -12.13 2.66
CA SER A 293 3.10 -13.59 2.72
C SER A 293 4.40 -14.06 2.06
N THR A 294 5.11 -14.95 2.73
CA THR A 294 6.32 -15.61 2.21
C THR A 294 6.00 -16.92 1.47
N ASP A 295 4.73 -17.25 1.30
CA ASP A 295 4.30 -18.46 0.58
C ASP A 295 4.71 -18.37 -0.89
N SER A 296 5.12 -19.50 -1.46
CA SER A 296 5.58 -19.58 -2.86
C SER A 296 4.50 -19.26 -3.89
N ASP A 297 3.25 -19.32 -3.47
CA ASP A 297 2.06 -19.05 -4.29
C ASP A 297 1.47 -17.65 -4.07
N ALA A 298 2.12 -16.79 -3.27
CA ALA A 298 1.70 -15.42 -3.09
C ALA A 298 1.56 -14.69 -4.43
N TYR A 299 0.51 -13.89 -4.58
CA TYR A 299 0.26 -13.11 -5.80
C TYR A 299 1.46 -12.23 -6.19
N LEU A 300 1.98 -11.49 -5.24
CA LEU A 300 3.20 -10.71 -5.39
C LEU A 300 4.30 -11.35 -4.55
N PRO A 301 5.32 -11.95 -5.19
CA PRO A 301 6.39 -12.61 -4.46
C PRO A 301 7.12 -11.65 -3.52
N VAL A 302 7.51 -12.13 -2.37
CA VAL A 302 8.36 -11.36 -1.45
C VAL A 302 9.78 -11.31 -2.00
N HIS A 303 10.44 -10.17 -1.85
CA HIS A 303 11.86 -10.05 -2.20
C HIS A 303 12.69 -11.02 -1.35
N PRO A 304 13.64 -11.81 -1.93
CA PRO A 304 14.37 -12.82 -1.18
C PRO A 304 15.07 -12.29 0.07
N GLY A 305 15.68 -11.10 0.01
CA GLY A 305 16.28 -10.46 1.18
C GLY A 305 15.25 -10.10 2.26
N ALA A 306 14.08 -9.61 1.88
CA ALA A 306 13.00 -9.35 2.83
C ALA A 306 12.43 -10.64 3.42
N ALA A 307 12.29 -11.70 2.59
CA ALA A 307 11.86 -13.03 3.06
C ALA A 307 12.84 -13.60 4.08
N ALA A 308 14.15 -13.47 3.85
CA ALA A 308 15.17 -13.91 4.80
C ALA A 308 15.03 -13.19 6.15
N PHE A 309 14.74 -11.89 6.15
CA PHE A 309 14.45 -11.16 7.37
C PHE A 309 13.21 -11.69 8.09
N TYR A 310 12.09 -11.88 7.38
CA TYR A 310 10.84 -12.34 7.99
C TYR A 310 10.91 -13.77 8.50
N ASN A 311 11.69 -14.64 7.85
CA ASN A 311 11.89 -16.04 8.24
C ASN A 311 13.00 -16.22 9.28
N GLY A 312 13.71 -15.15 9.66
CA GLY A 312 14.84 -15.22 10.59
C GLY A 312 16.05 -15.99 10.05
N THR A 313 16.18 -16.05 8.74
CA THR A 313 17.28 -16.73 8.04
C THR A 313 18.32 -15.75 7.47
N GLN A 314 18.31 -14.50 7.91
CA GLN A 314 19.34 -13.55 7.55
C GLN A 314 20.68 -14.04 8.11
N GLU A 315 21.61 -14.39 7.22
CA GLU A 315 23.00 -14.65 7.59
C GLU A 315 23.66 -13.31 7.93
N SER A 316 24.19 -13.20 9.14
CA SER A 316 25.05 -12.06 9.48
C SER A 316 26.36 -12.16 8.68
N PHE A 317 26.90 -11.01 8.24
CA PHE A 317 28.21 -10.98 7.58
C PHE A 317 29.31 -11.74 8.37
N LEU A 318 29.14 -11.86 9.70
CA LEU A 318 30.03 -12.62 10.57
C LEU A 318 29.83 -14.14 10.50
N ASP A 319 28.70 -14.61 9.98
CA ASP A 319 28.38 -16.05 9.85
C ASP A 319 28.93 -16.63 8.53
N GLN A 320 29.39 -15.75 7.62
CA GLN A 320 29.97 -16.15 6.33
C GLN A 320 31.51 -16.36 6.38
N TRP A 321 32.17 -16.10 7.52
CA TRP A 321 33.60 -16.23 7.77
C TRP A 321 33.85 -16.98 9.09
#